data_2f7f9ef9960803f864dd1041706cc310
#
_entry.id   2f7f9ef9960803f864dd1041706cc310
#
_cell.length_a   1.000
_cell.length_b   1.000
_cell.length_c   1.000
_cell.angle_alpha   90.00
_cell.angle_beta   90.00
_cell.angle_gamma   90.00
#
_symmetry.space_group_name_H-M   'P 1'
#
loop_
_entity.id
_entity.type
_entity.pdbx_description
1 polymer ?
#
loop_
_entity_poly.entity_id
_entity_poly.type
_entity_poly.pdbx_seq_one_letter_code
_entity_poly.pdbx_strand_id
1 'polypeptide(L)'
;MSEAANNLAVSLFSEILAVDQLARANVARVLPKGMELSHFSVLNHLAHAGVERSPAQLAKTFHLTRGAMTNTLHKLEWAGWVHIRPDWDDARRKMVAISPSGQSARDAALAAIAPVIADVVSKVGEDKAKAVLPVLREMRLKLNQVD
;
A
#
# COMPACT_ATOMS: atom_id res chain seq x y z
N MET A 1 7.55 -30.85 9.24
CA MET A 1 7.05 -30.52 7.88
C MET A 1 7.93 -31.22 6.86
N SER A 2 7.34 -31.73 5.79
CA SER A 2 8.08 -32.45 4.76
C SER A 2 8.97 -31.55 3.93
N GLU A 3 10.04 -32.13 3.36
CA GLU A 3 10.91 -31.40 2.42
C GLU A 3 10.14 -30.86 1.20
N ALA A 4 9.20 -31.66 0.68
CA ALA A 4 8.34 -31.24 -0.44
C ALA A 4 7.47 -30.02 -0.07
N ALA A 5 6.92 -29.96 1.15
CA ALA A 5 6.14 -28.82 1.62
C ALA A 5 7.02 -27.58 1.79
N ASN A 6 8.25 -27.74 2.28
CA ASN A 6 9.21 -26.63 2.38
C ASN A 6 9.60 -26.10 1.02
N ASN A 7 9.85 -26.98 0.05
CA ASN A 7 10.20 -26.57 -1.32
C ASN A 7 9.05 -25.83 -2.00
N LEU A 8 7.81 -26.27 -1.80
CA LEU A 8 6.64 -25.58 -2.32
C LEU A 8 6.52 -24.19 -1.71
N ALA A 9 6.67 -24.08 -0.39
CA ALA A 9 6.60 -22.80 0.31
C ALA A 9 7.66 -21.83 -0.21
N VAL A 10 8.90 -22.27 -0.35
CA VAL A 10 10.00 -21.46 -0.87
C VAL A 10 9.70 -20.98 -2.29
N SER A 11 9.26 -21.89 -3.17
CA SER A 11 8.92 -21.54 -4.55
C SER A 11 7.79 -20.52 -4.62
N LEU A 12 6.73 -20.73 -3.83
CA LEU A 12 5.57 -19.84 -3.79
C LEU A 12 5.95 -18.45 -3.33
N PHE A 13 6.65 -18.33 -2.19
CA PHE A 13 7.04 -17.01 -1.67
C PHE A 13 8.09 -16.32 -2.53
N SER A 14 8.98 -17.07 -3.18
CA SER A 14 9.91 -16.49 -4.14
C SER A 14 9.20 -15.84 -5.32
N GLU A 15 8.16 -16.50 -5.84
CA GLU A 15 7.33 -15.92 -6.92
C GLU A 15 6.55 -14.69 -6.44
N ILE A 16 5.97 -14.75 -5.26
CA ILE A 16 5.25 -13.60 -4.67
C ILE A 16 6.18 -12.38 -4.56
N LEU A 17 7.40 -12.59 -4.06
CA LEU A 17 8.37 -11.50 -3.91
C LEU A 17 8.84 -10.96 -5.26
N ALA A 18 9.03 -11.84 -6.26
CA ALA A 18 9.39 -11.42 -7.61
C ALA A 18 8.25 -10.63 -8.26
N VAL A 19 7.02 -11.09 -8.14
CA VAL A 19 5.82 -10.38 -8.64
C VAL A 19 5.69 -9.02 -7.97
N ASP A 20 5.87 -8.95 -6.65
CA ASP A 20 5.83 -7.69 -5.89
C ASP A 20 6.86 -6.70 -6.41
N GLN A 21 8.11 -7.13 -6.59
CA GLN A 21 9.19 -6.28 -7.10
C GLN A 21 8.87 -5.72 -8.48
N LEU A 22 8.42 -6.57 -9.40
CA LEU A 22 8.09 -6.17 -10.76
C LEU A 22 6.83 -5.29 -10.80
N ALA A 23 5.82 -5.60 -10.00
CA ALA A 23 4.62 -4.78 -9.88
C ALA A 23 4.96 -3.38 -9.39
N ARG A 24 5.79 -3.26 -8.36
CA ARG A 24 6.24 -1.96 -7.82
C ARG A 24 6.97 -1.14 -8.89
N ALA A 25 7.87 -1.76 -9.65
CA ALA A 25 8.61 -1.09 -10.72
C ALA A 25 7.68 -0.58 -11.83
N ASN A 26 6.71 -1.37 -12.23
CA ASN A 26 5.75 -1.00 -13.27
C ASN A 26 4.79 0.10 -12.80
N VAL A 27 4.29 0.01 -11.57
CA VAL A 27 3.43 1.02 -10.97
C VAL A 27 4.19 2.35 -10.81
N ALA A 28 5.42 2.31 -10.33
CA ALA A 28 6.23 3.53 -10.12
C ALA A 28 6.42 4.33 -11.41
N ARG A 29 6.52 3.67 -12.56
CA ARG A 29 6.71 4.34 -13.86
C ARG A 29 5.52 5.18 -14.30
N VAL A 30 4.32 4.84 -13.86
CA VAL A 30 3.08 5.50 -14.31
C VAL A 30 2.47 6.44 -13.27
N LEU A 31 3.06 6.51 -12.08
CA LEU A 31 2.58 7.42 -11.04
C LEU A 31 2.69 8.88 -11.51
N PRO A 32 1.76 9.74 -11.08
CA PRO A 32 1.84 11.18 -11.37
C PRO A 32 3.20 11.76 -10.93
N LYS A 33 3.64 12.80 -11.63
CA LYS A 33 4.88 13.48 -11.31
C LYS A 33 4.88 13.98 -9.86
N GLY A 34 5.96 13.71 -9.15
CA GLY A 34 6.11 14.10 -7.75
C GLY A 34 5.51 13.13 -6.75
N MET A 35 4.89 12.05 -7.20
CA MET A 35 4.34 11.01 -6.34
C MET A 35 5.22 9.76 -6.40
N GLU A 36 5.77 9.37 -5.26
CA GLU A 36 6.46 8.08 -5.11
C GLU A 36 5.44 7.00 -4.70
N LEU A 37 5.83 5.73 -4.86
CA LEU A 37 4.95 4.61 -4.50
C LEU A 37 4.55 4.64 -3.03
N SER A 38 5.46 5.03 -2.13
CA SER A 38 5.17 5.20 -0.70
C SER A 38 4.10 6.27 -0.45
N HIS A 39 4.12 7.35 -1.22
CA HIS A 39 3.09 8.40 -1.14
C HIS A 39 1.73 7.86 -1.57
N PHE A 40 1.68 7.18 -2.70
CA PHE A 40 0.44 6.56 -3.19
C PHE A 40 -0.12 5.57 -2.17
N SER A 41 0.72 4.72 -1.60
CA SER A 41 0.29 3.70 -0.63
C SER A 41 -0.39 4.31 0.59
N VAL A 42 0.18 5.38 1.13
CA VAL A 42 -0.41 6.08 2.30
C VAL A 42 -1.72 6.77 1.91
N LEU A 43 -1.75 7.48 0.78
CA LEU A 43 -2.96 8.15 0.29
C LEU A 43 -4.09 7.14 0.04
N ASN A 44 -3.77 6.02 -0.59
CA ASN A 44 -4.73 4.97 -0.88
C ASN A 44 -5.30 4.36 0.41
N HIS A 45 -4.45 4.14 1.40
CA HIS A 45 -4.88 3.64 2.72
C HIS A 45 -5.83 4.63 3.41
N LEU A 46 -5.46 5.90 3.45
CA LEU A 46 -6.30 6.94 4.07
C LEU A 46 -7.64 7.08 3.36
N ALA A 47 -7.66 7.01 2.03
CA ALA A 47 -8.88 7.07 1.25
C ALA A 47 -9.81 5.90 1.55
N HIS A 48 -9.28 4.68 1.66
CA HIS A 48 -10.06 3.49 1.99
C HIS A 48 -10.55 3.49 3.43
N ALA A 49 -9.73 3.94 4.37
CA ALA A 49 -10.10 3.98 5.78
C ALA A 49 -11.26 4.94 6.05
N GLY A 50 -11.33 6.05 5.30
CA GLY A 50 -12.38 7.06 5.43
C GLY A 50 -12.35 7.81 6.77
N VAL A 51 -11.33 7.61 7.58
CA VAL A 51 -11.13 8.23 8.89
C VAL A 51 -9.68 8.64 9.07
N GLU A 52 -9.45 9.56 10.00
CA GLU A 52 -8.09 9.97 10.35
C GLU A 52 -7.30 8.84 11.00
N ARG A 53 -5.98 8.87 10.83
CA ARG A 53 -5.05 7.93 11.44
C ARG A 53 -3.89 8.70 12.06
N SER A 54 -3.36 8.17 13.17
CA SER A 54 -2.14 8.74 13.75
C SER A 54 -0.91 8.29 12.97
N PRO A 55 0.20 9.06 12.99
CA PRO A 55 1.47 8.59 12.39
C PRO A 55 1.92 7.23 12.92
N ALA A 56 1.71 6.95 14.20
CA ALA A 56 2.05 5.66 14.79
C ALA A 56 1.23 4.50 14.20
N GLN A 57 -0.08 4.71 13.99
CA GLN A 57 -0.94 3.71 13.34
C GLN A 57 -0.49 3.46 11.90
N LEU A 58 -0.15 4.51 11.15
CA LEU A 58 0.32 4.40 9.78
C LEU A 58 1.68 3.68 9.71
N ALA A 59 2.61 4.00 10.61
CA ALA A 59 3.89 3.32 10.68
C ALA A 59 3.71 1.82 10.92
N LYS A 60 2.83 1.45 11.83
CA LYS A 60 2.50 0.05 12.12
C LYS A 60 1.88 -0.65 10.90
N THR A 61 0.92 -0.01 10.25
CA THR A 61 0.25 -0.56 9.07
C THR A 61 1.24 -0.87 7.94
N PHE A 62 2.19 0.03 7.70
CA PHE A 62 3.17 -0.10 6.63
C PHE A 62 4.48 -0.75 7.05
N HIS A 63 4.58 -1.22 8.29
CA HIS A 63 5.79 -1.84 8.86
C HIS A 63 7.03 -0.95 8.69
N LEU A 64 6.85 0.34 8.96
CA LEU A 64 7.91 1.34 8.92
C LEU A 64 8.23 1.83 10.32
N THR A 65 9.43 2.40 10.47
CA THR A 65 9.77 3.14 11.69
C THR A 65 8.94 4.43 11.77
N ARG A 66 8.77 4.97 12.96
CA ARG A 66 8.09 6.27 13.15
C ARG A 66 8.79 7.38 12.36
N GLY A 67 10.13 7.38 12.34
CA GLY A 67 10.90 8.38 11.62
C GLY A 67 10.68 8.32 10.12
N ALA A 68 10.67 7.12 9.54
CA ALA A 68 10.41 6.93 8.12
C ALA A 68 8.99 7.38 7.74
N MET A 69 7.99 7.03 8.57
CA MET A 69 6.61 7.47 8.33
C MET A 69 6.47 8.98 8.48
N THR A 70 7.06 9.58 9.50
CA THR A 70 7.06 11.03 9.70
C THR A 70 7.65 11.76 8.50
N ASN A 71 8.76 11.25 7.96
CA ASN A 71 9.38 11.83 6.76
C ASN A 71 8.45 11.75 5.54
N THR A 72 7.80 10.63 5.33
CA THR A 72 6.80 10.46 4.27
C THR A 72 5.63 11.43 4.46
N LEU A 73 5.10 11.53 5.67
CA LEU A 73 3.97 12.42 5.97
C LEU A 73 4.31 13.90 5.77
N HIS A 74 5.52 14.33 6.10
CA HIS A 74 5.97 15.70 5.85
C HIS A 74 5.96 16.01 4.35
N LYS A 75 6.41 15.07 3.51
CA LYS A 75 6.37 15.23 2.05
C LYS A 75 4.94 15.31 1.53
N LEU A 76 4.04 14.49 2.07
CA LEU A 76 2.61 14.52 1.70
C LEU A 76 1.94 15.83 2.12
N GLU A 77 2.25 16.32 3.31
CA GLU A 77 1.74 17.60 3.81
C GLU A 77 2.28 18.76 2.95
N TRP A 78 3.56 18.74 2.63
CA TRP A 78 4.18 19.74 1.75
C TRP A 78 3.52 19.78 0.38
N ALA A 79 3.15 18.63 -0.17
CA ALA A 79 2.42 18.53 -1.44
C ALA A 79 0.95 18.99 -1.31
N GLY A 80 0.44 19.17 -0.11
CA GLY A 80 -0.96 19.55 0.13
C GLY A 80 -1.92 18.37 0.06
N TRP A 81 -1.42 17.15 0.12
CA TRP A 81 -2.24 15.94 -0.05
C TRP A 81 -2.79 15.37 1.26
N VAL A 82 -2.22 15.76 2.39
CA VAL A 82 -2.75 15.42 3.71
C VAL A 82 -2.78 16.65 4.60
N HIS A 83 -3.66 16.61 5.60
CA HIS A 83 -3.70 17.57 6.70
C HIS A 83 -3.27 16.85 7.97
N ILE A 84 -2.36 17.47 8.72
CA ILE A 84 -1.90 16.95 10.00
C ILE A 84 -2.34 17.94 11.07
N ARG A 85 -3.04 17.45 12.07
CA ARG A 85 -3.54 18.25 13.18
C ARG A 85 -3.26 17.60 14.52
N PRO A 86 -3.23 18.34 15.63
CA PRO A 86 -3.22 17.73 16.96
C PRO A 86 -4.50 16.91 17.17
N ASP A 87 -4.38 15.84 17.96
CA ASP A 87 -5.54 15.10 18.43
C ASP A 87 -6.27 15.95 19.46
N TRP A 88 -7.58 16.13 19.31
CA TRP A 88 -8.39 16.93 20.23
C TRP A 88 -8.41 16.36 21.65
N ASP A 89 -8.29 15.02 21.77
CA ASP A 89 -8.34 14.32 23.05
C ASP A 89 -6.97 14.17 23.72
N ASP A 90 -5.88 14.22 22.93
CA ASP A 90 -4.51 14.10 23.42
C ASP A 90 -3.56 14.93 22.56
N ALA A 91 -3.18 16.10 23.07
CA ALA A 91 -2.32 17.05 22.38
C ALA A 91 -0.91 16.52 22.04
N ARG A 92 -0.49 15.39 22.64
CA ARG A 92 0.78 14.74 22.35
C ARG A 92 0.71 13.91 21.05
N ARG A 93 -0.50 13.61 20.58
CA ARG A 93 -0.76 12.85 19.37
C ARG A 93 -1.10 13.80 18.23
N LYS A 94 -0.81 13.32 17.01
CA LYS A 94 -1.26 13.97 15.79
C LYS A 94 -2.19 13.04 15.03
N MET A 95 -3.06 13.63 14.24
CA MET A 95 -3.97 12.89 13.36
C MET A 95 -3.76 13.35 11.93
N VAL A 96 -3.76 12.39 11.02
CA VAL A 96 -3.53 12.60 9.59
C VAL A 96 -4.82 12.27 8.84
N ALA A 97 -5.26 13.21 8.02
CA ALA A 97 -6.40 13.02 7.11
C ALA A 97 -5.98 13.33 5.68
N ILE A 98 -6.55 12.61 4.72
CA ILE A 98 -6.36 12.93 3.32
C ILE A 98 -7.11 14.24 3.00
N SER A 99 -6.46 15.14 2.24
CA SER A 99 -7.09 16.38 1.78
C SER A 99 -7.90 16.14 0.51
N PRO A 100 -8.78 17.08 0.11
CA PRO A 100 -9.43 16.99 -1.21
C PRO A 100 -8.43 16.89 -2.36
N SER A 101 -7.33 17.65 -2.28
CA SER A 101 -6.23 17.57 -3.27
C SER A 101 -5.56 16.19 -3.25
N GLY A 102 -5.36 15.61 -2.06
CA GLY A 102 -4.82 14.25 -1.91
C GLY A 102 -5.75 13.19 -2.48
N GLN A 103 -7.05 13.35 -2.28
CA GLN A 103 -8.05 12.46 -2.86
C GLN A 103 -7.99 12.49 -4.39
N SER A 104 -7.90 13.68 -4.98
CA SER A 104 -7.77 13.85 -6.43
C SER A 104 -6.46 13.24 -6.95
N ALA A 105 -5.36 13.45 -6.25
CA ALA A 105 -4.06 12.88 -6.60
C ALA A 105 -4.08 11.35 -6.55
N ARG A 106 -4.70 10.79 -5.52
CA ARG A 106 -4.88 9.34 -5.39
C ARG A 106 -5.73 8.77 -6.53
N ASP A 107 -6.83 9.43 -6.88
CA ASP A 107 -7.72 8.99 -7.95
C ASP A 107 -7.00 9.04 -9.31
N ALA A 108 -6.21 10.09 -9.57
CA ALA A 108 -5.39 10.19 -10.77
C ALA A 108 -4.33 9.07 -10.84
N ALA A 109 -3.72 8.73 -9.71
CA ALA A 109 -2.75 7.64 -9.62
C ALA A 109 -3.42 6.29 -9.95
N LEU A 110 -4.59 6.01 -9.38
CA LEU A 110 -5.34 4.79 -9.69
C LEU A 110 -5.72 4.70 -11.18
N ALA A 111 -6.15 5.81 -11.77
CA ALA A 111 -6.48 5.87 -13.19
C ALA A 111 -5.27 5.56 -14.08
N ALA A 112 -4.07 5.95 -13.65
CA ALA A 112 -2.82 5.65 -14.37
C ALA A 112 -2.35 4.20 -14.14
N ILE A 113 -2.54 3.67 -12.95
CA ILE A 113 -2.09 2.32 -12.56
C ILE A 113 -3.00 1.23 -13.16
N ALA A 114 -4.30 1.43 -13.11
CA ALA A 114 -5.28 0.39 -13.44
C ALA A 114 -5.07 -0.25 -14.84
N PRO A 115 -4.83 0.50 -15.93
CA PRO A 115 -4.60 -0.11 -17.23
C PRO A 115 -3.37 -1.01 -17.29
N VAL A 116 -2.31 -0.65 -16.56
CA VAL A 116 -1.04 -1.41 -16.55
C VAL A 116 -1.24 -2.78 -15.90
N ILE A 117 -1.85 -2.82 -14.73
CA ILE A 117 -2.08 -4.08 -14.01
C ILE A 117 -3.23 -4.88 -14.63
N ALA A 118 -4.25 -4.22 -15.15
CA ALA A 118 -5.36 -4.88 -15.84
C ALA A 118 -4.88 -5.62 -17.11
N ASP A 119 -3.92 -5.06 -17.84
CA ASP A 119 -3.33 -5.71 -19.01
C ASP A 119 -2.68 -7.05 -18.63
N VAL A 120 -1.91 -7.08 -17.56
CA VAL A 120 -1.27 -8.31 -17.05
C VAL A 120 -2.32 -9.33 -16.63
N VAL A 121 -3.34 -8.91 -15.89
CA VAL A 121 -4.44 -9.80 -15.45
C VAL A 121 -5.18 -10.38 -16.66
N SER A 122 -5.44 -9.55 -17.66
CA SER A 122 -6.09 -9.99 -18.90
C SER A 122 -5.27 -11.05 -19.64
N LYS A 123 -3.95 -10.88 -19.72
CA LYS A 123 -3.04 -11.83 -20.38
C LYS A 123 -2.93 -13.17 -19.65
N VAL A 124 -2.97 -13.15 -18.32
CA VAL A 124 -2.97 -14.36 -17.49
C VAL A 124 -4.34 -15.04 -17.53
N GLY A 125 -5.40 -14.27 -17.48
CA GLY A 125 -6.78 -14.72 -17.46
C GLY A 125 -7.51 -14.32 -16.19
N GLU A 126 -8.68 -13.71 -16.33
CA GLU A 126 -9.48 -13.23 -15.20
C GLU A 126 -9.88 -14.34 -14.23
N ASP A 127 -10.23 -15.53 -14.75
CA ASP A 127 -10.64 -16.66 -13.93
C ASP A 127 -9.50 -17.14 -13.02
N LYS A 128 -8.28 -17.17 -13.53
CA LYS A 128 -7.09 -17.52 -12.75
C LYS A 128 -6.83 -16.46 -11.67
N ALA A 129 -6.94 -15.18 -12.00
CA ALA A 129 -6.78 -14.09 -11.05
C ALA A 129 -7.83 -14.15 -9.95
N LYS A 130 -9.09 -14.41 -10.29
CA LYS A 130 -10.17 -14.58 -9.30
C LYS A 130 -9.91 -15.76 -8.36
N ALA A 131 -9.34 -16.85 -8.87
CA ALA A 131 -9.01 -18.03 -8.07
C ALA A 131 -7.86 -17.77 -7.09
N VAL A 132 -6.87 -16.97 -7.48
CA VAL A 132 -5.69 -16.66 -6.66
C VAL A 132 -5.98 -15.63 -5.57
N LEU A 133 -6.87 -14.68 -5.82
CA LEU A 133 -7.10 -13.55 -4.91
C LEU A 133 -7.51 -13.97 -3.50
N PRO A 134 -8.45 -14.90 -3.26
CA PRO A 134 -8.77 -15.36 -1.91
C PRO A 134 -7.59 -16.05 -1.22
N VAL A 135 -6.78 -16.78 -1.96
CA VAL A 135 -5.59 -17.48 -1.44
C VAL A 135 -4.56 -16.46 -0.96
N LEU A 136 -4.30 -15.42 -1.74
CA LEU A 136 -3.38 -14.34 -1.35
C LEU A 136 -3.88 -13.60 -0.12
N ARG A 137 -5.18 -13.34 -0.02
CA ARG A 137 -5.79 -12.71 1.16
C ARG A 137 -5.60 -13.56 2.41
N GLU A 138 -5.81 -14.86 2.30
CA GLU A 138 -5.61 -15.79 3.42
C GLU A 138 -4.15 -15.82 3.86
N MET A 139 -3.22 -15.88 2.92
CA MET A 139 -1.78 -15.82 3.22
C MET A 139 -1.42 -14.52 3.92
N ARG A 140 -1.94 -13.40 3.46
CA ARG A 140 -1.71 -12.08 4.09
C ARG A 140 -2.18 -12.06 5.53
N LEU A 141 -3.37 -12.60 5.81
CA LEU A 141 -3.91 -12.68 7.17
C LEU A 141 -3.06 -13.56 8.07
N LYS A 142 -2.59 -14.70 7.56
CA LYS A 142 -1.72 -15.61 8.33
C LYS A 142 -0.35 -14.99 8.62
N LEU A 143 0.25 -14.34 7.64
CA LEU A 143 1.52 -13.64 7.83
C LEU A 143 1.42 -12.51 8.85
N ASN A 144 0.28 -11.84 8.92
CA ASN A 144 0.06 -10.76 9.89
C ASN A 144 -0.06 -11.27 11.34
N GLN A 145 -0.23 -12.58 11.55
CA GLN A 145 -0.29 -13.22 12.86
C GLN A 145 1.06 -13.78 13.32
N VAL A 146 2.08 -13.71 12.48
CA VAL A 146 3.44 -14.17 12.84
C VAL A 146 4.15 -13.02 13.55
N ASP A 147 4.57 -13.25 14.80
CA ASP A 147 5.35 -12.31 15.62
C ASP A 147 6.85 -12.43 15.32
#